data_653dd9d0cda142c03bcccdf47541ad2b
#
_entry.id   653dd9d0cda142c03bcccdf47541ad2b
#
_cell.length_a   1.000
_cell.length_b   1.000
_cell.length_c   1.000
_cell.angle_alpha   90.00
_cell.angle_beta   90.00
_cell.angle_gamma   90.00
#
_symmetry.space_group_name_H-M   'P 1'
#
loop_
_entity.id
_entity.type
_entity.pdbx_description
1 polymer ?
#
loop_
_entity_poly.entity_id
_entity_poly.type
_entity_poly.pdbx_seq_one_letter_code
_entity_poly.pdbx_strand_id
1 'polypeptide(L)'
;NTVENRGCAIVMNVKTGAILAMASKPDFDPNTPLDYSANLAYLQEQVAAEPELYTIYLRDENDSKKFKLDENGNKIVDPDPDYTGTYRDILWKNKAITELYYPGSVFKVITSAMGLDSGVATMNTTFTCAGAYGVAKETYHCAGHKAHGTINMADALRQSCNLYYIQLGQRVGSQQFYNYFDAFGFTERTGVDLPSETGLM
;
A
#
# COMPACT_ATOMS: atom_id res chain seq x y z
N ASN A 1 15.94 10.33 -3.22
CA ASN A 1 15.07 9.23 -3.66
C ASN A 1 13.97 9.84 -4.50
N THR A 2 14.06 9.65 -5.78
CA THR A 2 12.96 9.93 -6.71
C THR A 2 11.90 8.86 -6.53
N VAL A 3 10.65 9.27 -6.39
CA VAL A 3 9.51 8.36 -6.52
C VAL A 3 9.46 7.98 -8.00
N GLU A 4 9.87 6.75 -8.30
CA GLU A 4 10.08 6.37 -9.70
C GLU A 4 8.78 6.33 -10.50
N ASN A 5 7.66 5.88 -9.90
CA ASN A 5 6.44 5.63 -10.65
C ASN A 5 5.22 6.39 -10.13
N ARG A 6 4.98 6.42 -8.83
CA ARG A 6 3.79 7.05 -8.24
C ARG A 6 4.01 7.46 -6.79
N GLY A 7 3.26 8.44 -6.35
CA GLY A 7 3.29 8.90 -4.97
C GLY A 7 2.09 9.72 -4.59
N CYS A 8 1.85 9.84 -3.30
CA CYS A 8 0.84 10.75 -2.76
C CYS A 8 1.35 11.44 -1.50
N ALA A 9 0.74 12.56 -1.17
CA ALA A 9 0.98 13.27 0.06
C ALA A 9 -0.35 13.78 0.63
N ILE A 10 -0.50 13.66 1.94
CA ILE A 10 -1.66 14.16 2.67
C ILE A 10 -1.15 15.05 3.81
N VAL A 11 -1.74 16.24 3.97
CA VAL A 11 -1.51 17.11 5.10
C VAL A 11 -2.79 17.17 5.92
N MET A 12 -2.70 16.78 7.18
CA MET A 12 -3.85 16.66 8.08
C MET A 12 -3.63 17.47 9.35
N ASN A 13 -4.68 18.12 9.83
CA ASN A 13 -4.69 18.71 11.17
C ASN A 13 -4.89 17.58 12.19
N VAL A 14 -3.86 17.28 12.96
CA VAL A 14 -3.86 16.18 13.94
C VAL A 14 -4.84 16.34 15.10
N LYS A 15 -5.37 17.55 15.34
CA LYS A 15 -6.34 17.81 16.41
C LYS A 15 -7.78 17.60 15.96
N THR A 16 -8.06 17.82 14.70
CA THR A 16 -9.43 17.81 14.16
C THR A 16 -9.68 16.69 13.14
N GLY A 17 -8.61 16.07 12.62
CA GLY A 17 -8.69 15.12 11.51
C GLY A 17 -8.93 15.79 10.15
N ALA A 18 -9.06 17.13 10.10
CA ALA A 18 -9.32 17.81 8.84
C ALA A 18 -8.14 17.66 7.86
N ILE A 19 -8.43 17.23 6.64
CA ILE A 19 -7.45 17.16 5.56
C ILE A 19 -7.28 18.55 4.98
N LEU A 20 -6.08 19.11 5.11
CA LEU A 20 -5.73 20.44 4.64
C LEU A 20 -5.22 20.45 3.20
N ALA A 21 -4.58 19.39 2.78
CA ALA A 21 -4.14 19.18 1.41
C ALA A 21 -4.01 17.69 1.11
N MET A 22 -4.27 17.31 -0.13
CA MET A 22 -4.06 15.97 -0.65
C MET A 22 -3.58 16.07 -2.09
N ALA A 23 -2.51 15.37 -2.41
CA ALA A 23 -1.96 15.35 -3.77
C ALA A 23 -1.53 13.94 -4.15
N SER A 24 -1.69 13.57 -5.41
CA SER A 24 -1.17 12.31 -5.95
C SER A 24 -0.46 12.56 -7.28
N LYS A 25 0.56 11.75 -7.58
CA LYS A 25 1.33 11.78 -8.83
C LYS A 25 1.50 10.35 -9.37
N PRO A 26 1.58 10.15 -10.70
CA PRO A 26 1.27 11.16 -11.73
C PRO A 26 -0.20 11.60 -11.66
N ASP A 27 -0.44 12.80 -12.14
CA ASP A 27 -1.76 13.43 -12.25
C ASP A 27 -2.02 13.88 -13.70
N PHE A 28 -3.16 14.52 -13.93
CA PHE A 28 -3.55 15.08 -15.22
C PHE A 28 -3.73 16.60 -15.11
N ASP A 29 -3.64 17.30 -16.26
CA ASP A 29 -4.02 18.71 -16.35
C ASP A 29 -5.54 18.81 -16.54
N PRO A 30 -6.29 19.45 -15.61
CA PRO A 30 -7.74 19.62 -15.76
C PRO A 30 -8.16 20.43 -16.99
N ASN A 31 -7.26 21.22 -17.58
CA ASN A 31 -7.55 21.97 -18.82
C ASN A 31 -7.44 21.08 -20.08
N THR A 32 -6.63 20.03 -20.01
CA THR A 32 -6.41 19.04 -21.07
C THR A 32 -6.49 17.62 -20.53
N PRO A 33 -7.63 17.19 -19.96
CA PRO A 33 -7.73 15.99 -19.13
C PRO A 33 -7.49 14.67 -19.88
N LEU A 34 -7.53 14.70 -21.20
CA LEU A 34 -7.27 13.54 -22.08
C LEU A 34 -5.92 13.62 -22.80
N ASP A 35 -5.07 14.60 -22.46
CA ASP A 35 -3.70 14.63 -22.94
C ASP A 35 -2.80 13.77 -22.02
N TYR A 36 -2.41 12.62 -22.52
CA TYR A 36 -1.57 11.66 -21.80
C TYR A 36 -0.08 11.78 -22.11
N SER A 37 0.32 12.70 -22.98
CA SER A 37 1.67 12.79 -23.53
C SER A 37 2.75 12.85 -22.45
N ALA A 38 2.55 13.65 -21.41
CA ALA A 38 3.48 13.81 -20.29
C ALA A 38 3.64 12.54 -19.42
N ASN A 39 2.66 11.64 -19.46
CA ASN A 39 2.60 10.45 -18.61
C ASN A 39 2.59 9.13 -19.41
N LEU A 40 2.77 9.19 -20.73
CA LEU A 40 2.56 8.05 -21.62
C LEU A 40 3.43 6.84 -21.25
N ALA A 41 4.71 7.06 -20.97
CA ALA A 41 5.63 5.98 -20.58
C ALA A 41 5.18 5.28 -19.29
N TYR A 42 4.78 6.04 -18.28
CA TYR A 42 4.22 5.50 -17.04
C TYR A 42 2.95 4.68 -17.29
N LEU A 43 2.03 5.18 -18.11
CA LEU A 43 0.77 4.51 -18.42
C LEU A 43 0.97 3.19 -19.16
N GLN A 44 1.87 3.19 -20.13
CA GLN A 44 2.25 1.97 -20.85
C GLN A 44 2.90 0.92 -19.92
N GLU A 45 3.76 1.37 -19.00
CA GLU A 45 4.35 0.50 -17.98
C GLU A 45 3.28 -0.12 -17.06
N GLN A 46 2.29 0.67 -16.61
CA GLN A 46 1.22 0.17 -15.75
C GLN A 46 0.35 -0.88 -16.47
N VAL A 47 0.00 -0.62 -17.71
CA VAL A 47 -0.76 -1.58 -18.54
C VAL A 47 0.02 -2.88 -18.76
N ALA A 48 1.31 -2.78 -19.03
CA ALA A 48 2.19 -3.93 -19.23
C ALA A 48 2.45 -4.75 -17.95
N ALA A 49 2.45 -4.08 -16.79
CA ALA A 49 2.68 -4.72 -15.50
C ALA A 49 1.49 -5.57 -15.02
N GLU A 50 0.27 -5.23 -15.44
CA GLU A 50 -0.96 -5.91 -15.02
C GLU A 50 -1.80 -6.38 -16.23
N PRO A 51 -1.26 -7.29 -17.06
CA PRO A 51 -1.93 -7.71 -18.29
C PRO A 51 -3.27 -8.39 -18.05
N GLU A 52 -3.44 -9.08 -16.91
CA GLU A 52 -4.71 -9.72 -16.55
C GLU A 52 -5.83 -8.69 -16.34
N LEU A 53 -5.48 -7.49 -15.87
CA LEU A 53 -6.43 -6.42 -15.59
C LEU A 53 -6.72 -5.56 -16.84
N TYR A 54 -5.70 -5.32 -17.65
CA TYR A 54 -5.76 -4.31 -18.72
C TYR A 54 -5.76 -4.88 -20.13
N THR A 55 -5.63 -6.21 -20.35
CA THR A 55 -5.73 -6.79 -21.69
C THR A 55 -7.11 -6.55 -22.28
N ILE A 56 -7.16 -5.88 -23.42
CA ILE A 56 -8.38 -5.65 -24.20
C ILE A 56 -8.56 -6.81 -25.18
N TYR A 57 -9.78 -7.36 -25.19
CA TYR A 57 -10.15 -8.46 -26.08
C TYR A 57 -11.16 -7.97 -27.12
N LEU A 58 -11.04 -8.47 -28.33
CA LEU A 58 -12.01 -8.20 -29.40
C LEU A 58 -13.42 -8.62 -28.98
N ARG A 59 -14.39 -7.81 -29.33
CA ARG A 59 -15.82 -8.11 -29.14
C ARG A 59 -16.37 -8.86 -30.33
N ASP A 60 -17.39 -9.67 -30.06
CA ASP A 60 -18.15 -10.34 -31.13
C ASP A 60 -18.88 -9.29 -31.98
N GLU A 61 -18.84 -9.47 -33.30
CA GLU A 61 -19.42 -8.55 -34.26
C GLU A 61 -20.96 -8.46 -34.18
N ASN A 62 -21.58 -9.55 -33.70
CA ASN A 62 -23.04 -9.66 -33.61
C ASN A 62 -23.57 -9.43 -32.17
N ASP A 63 -22.71 -9.50 -31.17
CA ASP A 63 -23.07 -9.30 -29.76
C ASP A 63 -21.93 -8.63 -28.99
N SER A 64 -21.99 -7.33 -28.86
CA SER A 64 -20.97 -6.52 -28.15
C SER A 64 -20.78 -6.88 -26.67
N LYS A 65 -21.67 -7.69 -26.09
CA LYS A 65 -21.53 -8.20 -24.72
C LYS A 65 -20.66 -9.43 -24.65
N LYS A 66 -20.38 -10.08 -25.79
CA LYS A 66 -19.53 -11.26 -25.87
C LYS A 66 -18.16 -10.93 -26.43
N PHE A 67 -17.20 -11.79 -26.13
CA PHE A 67 -15.85 -11.72 -26.71
C PHE A 67 -15.78 -12.58 -27.97
N LYS A 68 -15.00 -12.13 -28.95
CA LYS A 68 -14.61 -12.95 -30.10
C LYS A 68 -13.68 -14.05 -29.60
N LEU A 69 -13.95 -15.29 -30.03
CA LEU A 69 -13.18 -16.46 -29.62
C LEU A 69 -12.40 -17.02 -30.81
N ASP A 70 -11.25 -17.61 -30.54
CA ASP A 70 -10.49 -18.41 -31.50
C ASP A 70 -11.10 -19.81 -31.68
N GLU A 71 -10.48 -20.64 -32.53
CA GLU A 71 -10.92 -22.00 -32.81
C GLU A 71 -10.86 -22.95 -31.59
N ASN A 72 -10.12 -22.58 -30.56
CA ASN A 72 -9.97 -23.31 -29.30
C ASN A 72 -10.88 -22.77 -28.18
N GLY A 73 -11.68 -21.75 -28.48
CA GLY A 73 -12.58 -21.11 -27.50
C GLY A 73 -11.93 -20.07 -26.58
N ASN A 74 -10.69 -19.64 -26.86
CA ASN A 74 -10.04 -18.59 -26.10
C ASN A 74 -10.42 -17.22 -26.63
N LYS A 75 -10.45 -16.20 -25.73
CA LYS A 75 -10.67 -14.81 -26.12
C LYS A 75 -9.51 -14.31 -26.98
N ILE A 76 -9.83 -13.65 -28.08
CA ILE A 76 -8.83 -13.05 -28.98
C ILE A 76 -8.44 -11.68 -28.44
N VAL A 77 -7.14 -11.47 -28.19
CA VAL A 77 -6.58 -10.18 -27.80
C VAL A 77 -6.72 -9.20 -28.96
N ASP A 78 -7.13 -7.96 -28.64
CA ASP A 78 -7.17 -6.91 -29.64
C ASP A 78 -5.73 -6.53 -30.07
N PRO A 79 -5.39 -6.62 -31.36
CA PRO A 79 -4.05 -6.30 -31.83
C PRO A 79 -3.75 -4.79 -31.87
N ASP A 80 -4.77 -3.93 -31.81
CA ASP A 80 -4.66 -2.47 -31.83
C ASP A 80 -5.60 -1.85 -30.76
N PRO A 81 -5.30 -2.09 -29.47
CA PRO A 81 -6.22 -1.75 -28.41
C PRO A 81 -6.25 -0.23 -28.13
N ASP A 82 -7.44 0.32 -28.00
CA ASP A 82 -7.63 1.70 -27.52
C ASP A 82 -7.57 1.75 -25.98
N TYR A 83 -6.45 2.18 -25.44
CA TYR A 83 -6.23 2.36 -24.01
C TYR A 83 -6.67 3.72 -23.46
N THR A 84 -7.29 4.59 -24.23
CA THR A 84 -7.68 5.95 -23.79
C THR A 84 -8.49 5.93 -22.50
N GLY A 85 -9.49 5.07 -22.42
CA GLY A 85 -10.30 4.88 -21.20
C GLY A 85 -9.49 4.37 -20.02
N THR A 86 -8.62 3.40 -20.25
CA THR A 86 -7.73 2.81 -19.23
C THR A 86 -6.74 3.86 -18.71
N TYR A 87 -6.12 4.63 -19.58
CA TYR A 87 -5.19 5.70 -19.22
C TYR A 87 -5.86 6.77 -18.37
N ARG A 88 -7.07 7.19 -18.76
CA ARG A 88 -7.91 8.08 -17.95
C ARG A 88 -8.12 7.52 -16.56
N ASP A 89 -8.57 6.27 -16.46
CA ASP A 89 -8.92 5.65 -15.19
C ASP A 89 -7.70 5.47 -14.27
N ILE A 90 -6.52 5.25 -14.83
CA ILE A 90 -5.25 5.21 -14.07
C ILE A 90 -4.85 6.60 -13.56
N LEU A 91 -4.90 7.63 -14.40
CA LEU A 91 -4.46 8.98 -14.04
C LEU A 91 -5.42 9.70 -13.10
N TRP A 92 -6.73 9.56 -13.32
CA TRP A 92 -7.74 10.30 -12.56
C TRP A 92 -7.98 9.73 -11.17
N LYS A 93 -7.49 8.53 -10.88
CA LYS A 93 -7.55 7.97 -9.52
C LYS A 93 -6.78 8.85 -8.53
N ASN A 94 -7.44 9.21 -7.43
CA ASN A 94 -6.76 9.78 -6.28
C ASN A 94 -6.07 8.65 -5.50
N LYS A 95 -4.81 8.44 -5.77
CA LYS A 95 -4.01 7.32 -5.23
C LYS A 95 -3.93 7.31 -3.69
N ALA A 96 -4.12 8.48 -3.07
CA ALA A 96 -4.12 8.61 -1.62
C ALA A 96 -5.29 7.86 -0.92
N ILE A 97 -6.38 7.62 -1.65
CA ILE A 97 -7.59 6.99 -1.11
C ILE A 97 -8.02 5.73 -1.86
N THR A 98 -7.46 5.50 -3.06
CA THR A 98 -7.85 4.36 -3.91
C THR A 98 -6.83 3.23 -3.93
N GLU A 99 -5.60 3.46 -3.44
CA GLU A 99 -4.53 2.47 -3.49
C GLU A 99 -4.07 2.07 -2.10
N LEU A 100 -3.78 0.79 -1.94
CA LEU A 100 -3.21 0.22 -0.74
C LEU A 100 -1.70 0.05 -0.92
N TYR A 101 -0.95 0.16 0.17
CA TYR A 101 0.48 -0.12 0.19
C TYR A 101 0.88 -0.80 1.51
N TYR A 102 1.99 -1.52 1.48
CA TYR A 102 2.56 -2.09 2.69
C TYR A 102 3.30 -1.00 3.47
N PRO A 103 2.87 -0.64 4.69
CA PRO A 103 3.48 0.46 5.46
C PRO A 103 4.93 0.15 5.89
N GLY A 104 5.31 -1.12 5.91
CA GLY A 104 6.65 -1.53 6.28
C GLY A 104 7.06 -1.01 7.65
N SER A 105 8.26 -0.45 7.75
CA SER A 105 8.82 0.02 9.03
C SER A 105 8.09 1.22 9.65
N VAL A 106 7.24 1.94 8.91
CA VAL A 106 6.41 3.01 9.48
C VAL A 106 5.43 2.44 10.50
N PHE A 107 4.95 1.22 10.29
CA PHE A 107 4.04 0.54 11.22
C PHE A 107 4.64 0.28 12.60
N LYS A 108 5.97 0.33 12.74
CA LYS A 108 6.65 0.18 14.04
C LYS A 108 6.26 1.26 15.05
N VAL A 109 5.88 2.44 14.59
CA VAL A 109 5.34 3.52 15.45
C VAL A 109 4.04 3.06 16.11
N ILE A 110 3.15 2.45 15.34
CA ILE A 110 1.88 1.91 15.84
C ILE A 110 2.14 0.77 16.84
N THR A 111 3.04 -0.16 16.51
CA THR A 111 3.42 -1.26 17.43
C THR A 111 4.06 -0.74 18.71
N SER A 112 4.83 0.35 18.65
CA SER A 112 5.37 1.02 19.85
C SER A 112 4.25 1.58 20.71
N ALA A 113 3.27 2.28 20.10
CA ALA A 113 2.12 2.83 20.80
C ALA A 113 1.32 1.71 21.49
N MET A 114 1.04 0.60 20.80
CA MET A 114 0.38 -0.57 21.38
C MET A 114 1.12 -1.10 22.63
N GLY A 115 2.44 -1.25 22.50
CA GLY A 115 3.26 -1.77 23.61
C GLY A 115 3.31 -0.86 24.83
N LEU A 116 3.34 0.46 24.61
CA LEU A 116 3.37 1.46 25.67
C LEU A 116 2.01 1.61 26.36
N ASP A 117 0.96 1.80 25.58
CA ASP A 117 -0.40 2.05 26.08
C ASP A 117 -0.96 0.82 26.82
N SER A 118 -0.71 -0.38 26.32
CA SER A 118 -1.10 -1.64 26.99
C SER A 118 -0.30 -1.93 28.25
N GLY A 119 0.75 -1.19 28.54
CA GLY A 119 1.64 -1.42 29.68
C GLY A 119 2.52 -2.67 29.57
N VAL A 120 2.51 -3.41 28.46
CA VAL A 120 3.36 -4.59 28.28
C VAL A 120 4.82 -4.23 28.03
N ALA A 121 5.09 -2.98 27.65
CA ALA A 121 6.42 -2.43 27.47
C ALA A 121 6.52 -0.99 27.98
N THR A 122 7.74 -0.57 28.25
CA THR A 122 8.10 0.82 28.54
C THR A 122 9.21 1.25 27.57
N MET A 123 9.57 2.53 27.57
CA MET A 123 10.72 3.01 26.79
C MET A 123 12.03 2.30 27.13
N ASN A 124 12.15 1.77 28.37
CA ASN A 124 13.32 1.04 28.84
C ASN A 124 13.24 -0.47 28.62
N THR A 125 12.13 -0.99 28.10
CA THR A 125 11.99 -2.41 27.78
C THR A 125 12.99 -2.80 26.70
N THR A 126 13.81 -3.82 26.96
CA THR A 126 14.84 -4.28 26.04
C THR A 126 14.51 -5.64 25.47
N PHE A 127 14.91 -5.86 24.22
CA PHE A 127 14.97 -7.15 23.57
C PHE A 127 16.31 -7.34 22.86
N THR A 128 16.71 -8.60 22.69
CA THR A 128 17.97 -8.92 22.00
C THR A 128 17.71 -9.21 20.52
N CYS A 129 18.48 -8.54 19.67
CA CYS A 129 18.51 -8.74 18.23
C CYS A 129 19.83 -9.38 17.82
N ALA A 130 19.80 -10.66 17.50
CA ALA A 130 20.95 -11.42 17.00
C ALA A 130 21.08 -11.41 15.46
N GLY A 131 20.29 -10.59 14.77
CA GLY A 131 20.26 -10.53 13.29
C GLY A 131 19.24 -11.47 12.65
N ALA A 132 18.87 -12.56 13.33
CA ALA A 132 17.84 -13.51 12.95
C ALA A 132 16.96 -13.88 14.16
N TYR A 133 15.68 -14.18 13.91
CA TYR A 133 14.72 -14.59 14.93
C TYR A 133 13.67 -15.53 14.35
N GLY A 134 13.50 -16.69 14.98
CA GLY A 134 12.52 -17.69 14.56
C GLY A 134 11.12 -17.42 15.12
N VAL A 135 10.11 -17.46 14.26
CA VAL A 135 8.69 -17.44 14.64
C VAL A 135 8.00 -18.59 13.93
N ALA A 136 7.45 -19.53 14.69
CA ALA A 136 6.87 -20.75 14.16
C ALA A 136 7.86 -21.50 13.24
N LYS A 137 7.56 -21.62 11.95
CA LYS A 137 8.41 -22.30 10.94
C LYS A 137 9.26 -21.35 10.12
N GLU A 138 9.13 -20.05 10.35
CA GLU A 138 9.79 -19.00 9.57
C GLU A 138 10.92 -18.34 10.35
N THR A 139 11.94 -17.86 9.64
CA THR A 139 13.04 -17.08 10.21
C THR A 139 13.02 -15.68 9.63
N TYR A 140 12.92 -14.70 10.50
CA TYR A 140 12.91 -13.29 10.16
C TYR A 140 14.27 -12.64 10.41
N HIS A 141 14.60 -11.66 9.60
CA HIS A 141 15.89 -10.96 9.66
C HIS A 141 15.73 -9.45 9.76
N CYS A 142 16.71 -8.79 10.37
CA CYS A 142 16.89 -7.35 10.19
C CYS A 142 17.48 -7.04 8.80
N ALA A 143 17.35 -5.80 8.37
CA ALA A 143 17.94 -5.35 7.10
C ALA A 143 19.45 -5.65 7.06
N GLY A 144 19.91 -6.27 5.98
CA GLY A 144 21.29 -6.70 5.83
C GLY A 144 21.74 -7.76 6.84
N HIS A 145 20.82 -8.50 7.48
CA HIS A 145 21.09 -9.50 8.51
C HIS A 145 21.88 -8.96 9.74
N LYS A 146 21.83 -7.65 9.96
CA LYS A 146 22.59 -6.96 11.00
C LYS A 146 22.05 -7.30 12.40
N ALA A 147 22.93 -7.75 13.30
CA ALA A 147 22.63 -7.85 14.73
C ALA A 147 22.73 -6.47 15.40
N HIS A 148 21.75 -6.10 16.21
CA HIS A 148 21.74 -4.83 16.95
C HIS A 148 22.07 -5.01 18.44
N GLY A 149 22.23 -6.25 18.91
CA GLY A 149 22.44 -6.55 20.34
C GLY A 149 21.17 -6.33 21.17
N THR A 150 21.36 -6.13 22.47
CA THR A 150 20.26 -5.82 23.39
C THR A 150 20.00 -4.31 23.37
N ILE A 151 18.82 -3.92 22.86
CA ILE A 151 18.45 -2.53 22.62
C ILE A 151 17.08 -2.22 23.22
N ASN A 152 16.85 -0.97 23.61
CA ASN A 152 15.56 -0.47 24.08
C ASN A 152 14.67 -0.01 22.91
N MET A 153 13.45 0.44 23.21
CA MET A 153 12.46 0.83 22.20
C MET A 153 12.92 2.02 21.33
N ALA A 154 13.56 3.03 21.93
CA ALA A 154 14.04 4.20 21.19
C ALA A 154 15.14 3.81 20.19
N ASP A 155 16.09 3.01 20.62
CA ASP A 155 17.16 2.50 19.75
C ASP A 155 16.62 1.54 18.68
N ALA A 156 15.63 0.73 19.02
CA ALA A 156 14.99 -0.18 18.07
C ALA A 156 14.26 0.58 16.98
N LEU A 157 13.58 1.69 17.32
CA LEU A 157 12.90 2.55 16.34
C LEU A 157 13.94 3.28 15.47
N ARG A 158 14.94 3.89 16.08
CA ARG A 158 16.01 4.61 15.38
C ARG A 158 16.77 3.72 14.39
N GLN A 159 17.02 2.46 14.75
CA GLN A 159 17.72 1.47 13.91
C GLN A 159 16.78 0.64 13.04
N SER A 160 15.48 0.89 13.13
CA SER A 160 14.44 0.11 12.42
C SER A 160 14.58 -1.41 12.63
N CYS A 161 14.83 -1.85 13.87
CA CYS A 161 15.09 -3.24 14.20
C CYS A 161 13.84 -4.10 14.06
N ASN A 162 13.78 -4.97 13.06
CA ASN A 162 12.65 -5.86 12.85
C ASN A 162 12.45 -6.82 14.01
N LEU A 163 13.54 -7.39 14.54
CA LEU A 163 13.47 -8.43 15.57
C LEU A 163 13.01 -7.91 16.92
N TYR A 164 13.29 -6.63 17.24
CA TYR A 164 12.71 -5.99 18.41
C TYR A 164 11.19 -5.94 18.29
N TYR A 165 10.69 -5.49 17.13
CA TYR A 165 9.24 -5.30 16.91
C TYR A 165 8.48 -6.61 16.75
N ILE A 166 9.11 -7.68 16.29
CA ILE A 166 8.51 -9.03 16.32
C ILE A 166 8.31 -9.47 17.78
N GLN A 167 9.33 -9.34 18.62
CA GLN A 167 9.27 -9.72 20.04
C GLN A 167 8.27 -8.84 20.80
N LEU A 168 8.20 -7.54 20.51
CA LEU A 168 7.22 -6.64 21.09
C LEU A 168 5.79 -7.03 20.68
N GLY A 169 5.54 -7.30 19.40
CA GLY A 169 4.23 -7.76 18.92
C GLY A 169 3.79 -9.08 19.53
N GLN A 170 4.70 -10.04 19.70
CA GLN A 170 4.44 -11.29 20.42
C GLN A 170 4.07 -11.04 21.89
N ARG A 171 4.72 -10.07 22.52
CA ARG A 171 4.45 -9.70 23.92
C ARG A 171 3.11 -8.99 24.08
N VAL A 172 2.69 -8.19 23.13
CA VAL A 172 1.34 -7.61 23.05
C VAL A 172 0.30 -8.70 22.89
N GLY A 173 0.60 -9.73 22.10
CA GLY A 173 -0.31 -10.84 21.80
C GLY A 173 -1.34 -10.52 20.72
N SER A 174 -1.81 -11.55 20.03
CA SER A 174 -2.63 -11.39 18.83
C SER A 174 -3.96 -10.67 19.08
N GLN A 175 -4.67 -11.02 20.15
CA GLN A 175 -5.97 -10.41 20.46
C GLN A 175 -5.84 -8.92 20.77
N GLN A 176 -4.86 -8.55 21.60
CA GLN A 176 -4.66 -7.14 21.95
C GLN A 176 -4.11 -6.35 20.79
N PHE A 177 -3.22 -6.94 19.98
CA PHE A 177 -2.74 -6.34 18.74
C PHE A 177 -3.89 -6.01 17.78
N TYR A 178 -4.82 -6.95 17.59
CA TYR A 178 -5.99 -6.73 16.75
C TYR A 178 -6.92 -5.62 17.31
N ASN A 179 -7.14 -5.61 18.62
CA ASN A 179 -7.97 -4.56 19.25
C ASN A 179 -7.38 -3.16 19.03
N TYR A 180 -6.06 -3.00 19.11
CA TYR A 180 -5.39 -1.74 18.79
C TYR A 180 -5.44 -1.42 17.31
N PHE A 181 -5.23 -2.43 16.45
CA PHE A 181 -5.31 -2.26 15.01
C PHE A 181 -6.68 -1.72 14.59
N ASP A 182 -7.75 -2.25 15.19
CA ASP A 182 -9.12 -1.79 15.03
C ASP A 182 -9.30 -0.37 15.57
N ALA A 183 -8.87 -0.12 16.81
CA ALA A 183 -8.98 1.19 17.46
C ALA A 183 -8.23 2.31 16.74
N PHE A 184 -7.16 1.99 16.01
CA PHE A 184 -6.48 2.93 15.11
C PHE A 184 -7.23 3.16 13.78
N GLY A 185 -8.35 2.50 13.54
CA GLY A 185 -9.20 2.65 12.36
C GLY A 185 -8.68 1.91 11.12
N PHE A 186 -7.78 0.93 11.28
CA PHE A 186 -7.26 0.17 10.13
C PHE A 186 -8.24 -0.87 9.57
N THR A 187 -9.37 -1.11 10.22
CA THR A 187 -10.40 -2.06 9.80
C THR A 187 -11.61 -1.38 9.15
N GLU A 188 -11.66 -0.05 9.15
CA GLU A 188 -12.81 0.71 8.66
C GLU A 188 -12.40 1.72 7.59
N ARG A 189 -13.37 2.17 6.80
CA ARG A 189 -13.19 3.30 5.90
C ARG A 189 -13.07 4.59 6.69
N THR A 190 -12.26 5.53 6.21
CA THR A 190 -12.06 6.82 6.88
C THR A 190 -13.30 7.71 6.83
N GLY A 191 -14.21 7.45 5.87
CA GLY A 191 -15.38 8.29 5.62
C GLY A 191 -15.03 9.63 4.96
N VAL A 192 -13.84 9.71 4.32
CA VAL A 192 -13.50 10.89 3.51
C VAL A 192 -14.58 11.13 2.46
N ASP A 193 -15.01 12.39 2.31
CA ASP A 193 -16.08 12.81 1.41
C ASP A 193 -15.66 12.88 -0.08
N LEU A 194 -14.71 12.03 -0.45
CA LEU A 194 -14.23 11.86 -1.83
C LEU A 194 -14.65 10.49 -2.37
N PRO A 195 -14.98 10.40 -3.67
CA PRO A 195 -15.40 9.14 -4.26
C PRO A 195 -14.28 8.10 -4.31
N SER A 196 -14.66 6.83 -4.31
CA SER A 196 -13.78 5.69 -4.59
C SER A 196 -12.76 5.35 -3.49
N GLU A 197 -13.02 5.70 -2.22
CA GLU A 197 -12.21 5.17 -1.13
C GLU A 197 -12.22 3.64 -1.18
N THR A 198 -11.04 3.03 -1.29
CA THR A 198 -10.90 1.57 -1.28
C THR A 198 -11.22 1.04 0.11
N GLY A 199 -12.15 0.09 0.18
CA GLY A 199 -12.43 -0.61 1.44
C GLY A 199 -11.24 -1.48 1.83
N LEU A 200 -10.96 -1.53 3.12
CA LEU A 200 -10.08 -2.55 3.68
C LEU A 200 -10.75 -3.92 3.50
N MET A 201 -9.95 -4.94 3.24
CA MET A 201 -10.40 -6.33 3.08
C MET A 201 -10.83 -6.92 4.42
#